data_1e6b20c6a001de6a70509cee5a27e0aa
#
_entry.id   1e6b20c6a001de6a70509cee5a27e0aa
#
_cell.length_a   1.000
_cell.length_b   1.000
_cell.length_c   1.000
_cell.angle_alpha   90.00
_cell.angle_beta   90.00
_cell.angle_gamma   90.00
#
_symmetry.space_group_name_H-M   'P 1'
#
loop_
_entity.id
_entity.type
_entity.pdbx_description
1 polymer ?
#
loop_
_entity_poly.entity_id
_entity_poly.type
_entity_poly.pdbx_seq_one_letter_code
_entity_poly.pdbx_strand_id
1 'polypeptide(L)'
;MQEYRLSFTERLSDRFLRWIWDKRLPFFSSLIFGLIAHMFVITNKLPNHDDITYLFSKGATVSSGRWGLELLRRVIPDFSMPWLHGIVSLLLLSASICIIVELFQLRSRLGVILLSALIISFPSQVGTFCYMYTSSSYAVAFLLCVLAVREAAGGSWQHWLVSVLLITLMMSIYQAYLSIASSLMILLLVQELLNCGSENRALPVLKRGLLFVVILLVGFELYRLTITATLAAFEDSVNQYSSEAKEMAPKFPGSILIAYRYFFFNLTSRYNMIVVSKTSRVIHFFCLGLAAAGIGTALVRGKNLPNALLLLFCLLLLPLSICCLYMAFYWNTLHTLVLYSYFTLYLLAVLAVEQFPQRALPAARDLLHVALAVILGINICFANRCYLKLFLEYENAYSLATTLVTQIRSVPGYKPEDKIVLFPAAGDALHFAPEFGSKEEAEHDLMGIQVQLLTGYTEADFISRYIGAEMNIASFKEAMYEITDRDWDRMPVYPIDGSIRRIDDGLIFVKFAERPEE
;
A
#
# COMPACT_ATOMS: atom_id res chain seq x y z
N MET A 1 -25.78 6.17 -48.28
CA MET A 1 -25.43 6.38 -46.86
C MET A 1 -23.94 6.70 -46.81
N GLN A 2 -23.56 7.93 -46.42
CA GLN A 2 -22.14 8.26 -46.20
C GLN A 2 -21.64 7.38 -45.04
N GLU A 3 -20.59 6.58 -45.27
CA GLU A 3 -19.89 5.90 -44.19
C GLU A 3 -19.32 6.94 -43.22
N TYR A 4 -19.89 6.98 -42.01
CA TYR A 4 -19.42 7.86 -40.95
C TYR A 4 -18.02 7.39 -40.53
N ARG A 5 -16.98 8.10 -40.97
CA ARG A 5 -15.60 7.83 -40.59
C ARG A 5 -15.35 8.35 -39.17
N LEU A 6 -15.23 7.42 -38.22
CA LEU A 6 -14.89 7.74 -36.85
C LEU A 6 -13.58 8.52 -36.77
N SER A 7 -13.52 9.56 -35.95
CA SER A 7 -12.30 10.29 -35.60
C SER A 7 -11.31 9.39 -34.85
N PHE A 8 -10.08 9.84 -34.65
CA PHE A 8 -9.09 9.11 -33.88
C PHE A 8 -9.57 8.85 -32.45
N THR A 9 -10.13 9.87 -31.79
CA THR A 9 -10.64 9.79 -30.42
C THR A 9 -11.83 8.84 -30.30
N GLU A 10 -12.76 8.85 -31.25
CA GLU A 10 -13.89 7.91 -31.29
C GLU A 10 -13.42 6.47 -31.47
N ARG A 11 -12.46 6.23 -32.35
CA ARG A 11 -11.86 4.89 -32.51
C ARG A 11 -11.14 4.40 -31.25
N LEU A 12 -10.44 5.29 -30.55
CA LEU A 12 -9.79 4.98 -29.29
C LEU A 12 -10.81 4.64 -28.21
N SER A 13 -11.86 5.45 -28.10
CA SER A 13 -12.98 5.22 -27.17
C SER A 13 -13.66 3.88 -27.45
N ASP A 14 -14.00 3.60 -28.71
CA ASP A 14 -14.62 2.33 -29.10
C ASP A 14 -13.75 1.11 -28.81
N ARG A 15 -12.44 1.24 -28.99
CA ARG A 15 -11.50 0.17 -28.64
C ARG A 15 -11.46 -0.07 -27.14
N PHE A 16 -11.44 1.01 -26.36
CA PHE A 16 -11.43 0.94 -24.90
C PHE A 16 -12.73 0.34 -24.36
N LEU A 17 -13.88 0.79 -24.84
CA LEU A 17 -15.19 0.27 -24.43
C LEU A 17 -15.35 -1.21 -24.80
N ARG A 18 -14.92 -1.61 -26.01
CA ARG A 18 -14.89 -3.03 -26.41
C ARG A 18 -13.98 -3.84 -25.52
N TRP A 19 -12.78 -3.34 -25.19
CA TRP A 19 -11.85 -4.03 -24.30
C TRP A 19 -12.45 -4.23 -22.90
N ILE A 20 -13.11 -3.21 -22.30
CA ILE A 20 -13.84 -3.35 -21.03
C ILE A 20 -14.95 -4.40 -21.16
N TRP A 21 -15.71 -4.36 -22.24
CA TRP A 21 -16.81 -5.32 -22.44
C TRP A 21 -16.32 -6.76 -22.57
N ASP A 22 -15.22 -6.98 -23.24
CA ASP A 22 -14.57 -8.30 -23.36
C ASP A 22 -14.03 -8.78 -22.01
N LYS A 23 -13.59 -7.85 -21.17
CA LYS A 23 -13.07 -8.12 -19.81
C LYS A 23 -14.09 -7.77 -18.71
N ARG A 24 -15.39 -7.73 -19.03
CA ARG A 24 -16.44 -7.32 -18.09
C ARG A 24 -16.44 -8.12 -16.78
N LEU A 25 -16.10 -9.41 -16.82
CA LEU A 25 -16.10 -10.25 -15.64
C LEU A 25 -15.07 -9.79 -14.58
N PRO A 26 -13.77 -9.71 -14.86
CA PRO A 26 -12.81 -9.19 -13.89
C PRO A 26 -13.03 -7.71 -13.58
N PHE A 27 -13.42 -6.87 -14.56
CA PHE A 27 -13.64 -5.44 -14.37
C PHE A 27 -14.76 -5.16 -13.35
N PHE A 28 -15.95 -5.68 -13.61
CA PHE A 28 -17.08 -5.45 -12.71
C PHE A 28 -16.95 -6.20 -11.39
N SER A 29 -16.33 -7.38 -11.36
CA SER A 29 -16.05 -8.06 -10.10
C SER A 29 -15.15 -7.24 -9.21
N SER A 30 -14.00 -6.77 -9.72
CA SER A 30 -13.11 -5.91 -8.94
C SER A 30 -13.77 -4.60 -8.53
N LEU A 31 -14.51 -3.94 -9.42
CA LEU A 31 -15.19 -2.69 -9.10
C LEU A 31 -16.26 -2.88 -7.99
N ILE A 32 -17.11 -3.89 -8.11
CA ILE A 32 -18.18 -4.16 -7.13
C ILE A 32 -17.57 -4.50 -5.76
N PHE A 33 -16.65 -5.46 -5.70
CA PHE A 33 -16.01 -5.84 -4.44
C PHE A 33 -15.10 -4.75 -3.88
N GLY A 34 -14.48 -3.94 -4.75
CA GLY A 34 -13.76 -2.74 -4.36
C GLY A 34 -14.67 -1.70 -3.70
N LEU A 35 -15.86 -1.47 -4.26
CA LEU A 35 -16.86 -0.60 -3.63
C LEU A 35 -17.32 -1.17 -2.29
N ILE A 36 -17.65 -2.47 -2.20
CA ILE A 36 -18.05 -3.10 -0.94
C ILE A 36 -16.96 -2.96 0.14
N ALA A 37 -15.69 -3.10 -0.24
CA ALA A 37 -14.57 -3.00 0.69
C ALA A 37 -14.24 -1.55 1.10
N HIS A 38 -14.34 -0.59 0.18
CA HIS A 38 -13.75 0.76 0.35
C HIS A 38 -14.75 1.91 0.28
N MET A 39 -16.06 1.65 0.06
CA MET A 39 -17.07 2.71 -0.09
C MET A 39 -17.07 3.68 1.09
N PHE A 40 -16.92 3.18 2.33
CA PHE A 40 -16.97 4.00 3.51
C PHE A 40 -15.89 5.10 3.51
N VAL A 41 -14.63 4.75 3.22
CA VAL A 41 -13.53 5.74 3.15
C VAL A 41 -13.63 6.62 1.91
N ILE A 42 -14.25 6.15 0.83
CA ILE A 42 -14.45 6.93 -0.40
C ILE A 42 -15.53 8.00 -0.21
N THR A 43 -16.56 7.73 0.58
CA THR A 43 -17.70 8.64 0.78
C THR A 43 -17.53 9.57 2.00
N ASN A 44 -16.53 9.32 2.85
CA ASN A 44 -16.27 10.12 4.04
C ASN A 44 -14.86 10.72 3.99
N LYS A 45 -14.71 11.97 4.45
CA LYS A 45 -13.40 12.59 4.62
C LYS A 45 -12.79 12.11 5.93
N LEU A 46 -12.01 11.05 5.86
CA LEU A 46 -11.34 10.42 6.99
C LEU A 46 -9.83 10.57 6.80
N PRO A 47 -9.23 11.67 7.29
CA PRO A 47 -7.81 11.89 7.13
C PRO A 47 -7.02 10.93 8.03
N ASN A 48 -5.86 10.50 7.57
CA ASN A 48 -4.80 10.06 8.45
C ASN A 48 -3.87 11.25 8.77
N HIS A 49 -2.83 11.01 9.55
CA HIS A 49 -1.87 12.06 9.93
C HIS A 49 -1.23 12.77 8.72
N ASP A 50 -0.86 12.04 7.66
CA ASP A 50 -0.29 12.63 6.46
C ASP A 50 -1.33 13.40 5.63
N ASP A 51 -2.58 12.93 5.55
CA ASP A 51 -3.66 13.65 4.87
C ASP A 51 -3.95 15.02 5.50
N ILE A 52 -3.71 15.18 6.80
CA ILE A 52 -3.86 16.46 7.48
C ILE A 52 -2.82 17.45 6.96
N THR A 53 -1.56 17.05 6.95
CA THR A 53 -0.45 17.89 6.49
C THR A 53 -0.48 18.10 4.98
N TYR A 54 -0.85 17.08 4.22
CA TYR A 54 -0.83 17.11 2.76
C TYR A 54 -2.21 17.27 2.11
N LEU A 55 -3.13 17.95 2.80
CA LEU A 55 -4.50 18.17 2.33
C LEU A 55 -4.56 18.79 0.93
N PHE A 56 -3.63 19.69 0.60
CA PHE A 56 -3.51 20.40 -0.68
C PHE A 56 -2.14 20.18 -1.34
N SER A 57 -1.55 18.99 -1.17
CA SER A 57 -0.28 18.65 -1.81
C SER A 57 -0.14 17.14 -2.01
N LYS A 58 0.90 16.71 -2.73
CA LYS A 58 1.26 15.29 -2.89
C LYS A 58 2.31 14.80 -1.88
N GLY A 59 2.57 15.58 -0.86
CA GLY A 59 3.59 15.26 0.15
C GLY A 59 5.01 15.44 -0.36
N ALA A 60 5.96 14.79 0.31
CA ALA A 60 7.34 14.74 -0.11
C ALA A 60 7.45 13.93 -1.41
N THR A 61 7.75 14.60 -2.52
CA THR A 61 7.82 14.00 -3.86
C THR A 61 9.26 13.67 -4.25
N VAL A 62 10.06 14.67 -4.57
CA VAL A 62 11.42 14.51 -5.09
C VAL A 62 12.37 13.96 -4.03
N SER A 63 12.36 14.50 -2.80
CA SER A 63 13.20 14.04 -1.69
C SER A 63 12.93 12.59 -1.26
N SER A 64 11.72 12.07 -1.52
CA SER A 64 11.39 10.65 -1.32
C SER A 64 11.69 9.77 -2.55
N GLY A 65 12.32 10.31 -3.59
CA GLY A 65 12.57 9.60 -4.84
C GLY A 65 11.33 9.41 -5.72
N ARG A 66 10.24 10.14 -5.45
CA ARG A 66 8.92 9.99 -6.12
C ARG A 66 8.66 11.14 -7.09
N TRP A 67 9.64 11.48 -7.91
CA TRP A 67 9.53 12.59 -8.86
C TRP A 67 8.35 12.45 -9.86
N GLY A 68 7.90 11.23 -10.14
CA GLY A 68 6.72 10.99 -10.96
C GLY A 68 5.42 11.51 -10.34
N LEU A 69 5.33 11.65 -9.02
CA LEU A 69 4.21 12.33 -8.35
C LEU A 69 4.14 13.80 -8.74
N GLU A 70 5.30 14.46 -8.93
CA GLU A 70 5.38 15.84 -9.36
C GLU A 70 4.84 16.05 -10.78
N LEU A 71 5.05 15.06 -11.66
CA LEU A 71 4.43 15.07 -12.99
C LEU A 71 2.92 14.84 -12.92
N LEU A 72 2.50 13.88 -12.08
CA LEU A 72 1.08 13.52 -11.96
C LEU A 72 0.24 14.63 -11.34
N ARG A 73 0.79 15.47 -10.45
CA ARG A 73 0.04 16.57 -9.84
C ARG A 73 -0.49 17.60 -10.87
N ARG A 74 0.09 17.63 -12.07
CA ARG A 74 -0.41 18.49 -13.18
C ARG A 74 -1.66 17.93 -13.85
N VAL A 75 -1.96 16.66 -13.67
CA VAL A 75 -3.07 15.94 -14.32
C VAL A 75 -4.08 15.43 -13.30
N ILE A 76 -3.58 14.90 -12.20
CA ILE A 76 -4.39 14.40 -11.08
C ILE A 76 -4.40 15.50 -10.01
N PRO A 77 -5.58 15.89 -9.48
CA PRO A 77 -5.67 16.91 -8.45
C PRO A 77 -4.72 16.64 -7.28
N ASP A 78 -4.10 17.69 -6.75
CA ASP A 78 -3.16 17.63 -5.64
C ASP A 78 -3.81 17.99 -4.29
N PHE A 79 -5.13 17.88 -4.20
CA PHE A 79 -5.89 18.00 -2.96
C PHE A 79 -6.53 16.65 -2.59
N SER A 80 -6.61 16.37 -1.28
CA SER A 80 -7.15 15.10 -0.79
C SER A 80 -8.69 15.11 -0.79
N MET A 81 -9.29 14.59 -1.88
CA MET A 81 -10.74 14.45 -2.03
C MET A 81 -11.13 12.97 -2.17
N PRO A 82 -11.73 12.36 -1.13
CA PRO A 82 -11.90 10.91 -1.06
C PRO A 82 -12.66 10.30 -2.22
N TRP A 83 -13.83 10.87 -2.57
CA TRP A 83 -14.65 10.30 -3.64
C TRP A 83 -13.95 10.34 -5.00
N LEU A 84 -13.24 11.44 -5.31
CA LEU A 84 -12.57 11.61 -6.60
C LEU A 84 -11.38 10.65 -6.72
N HIS A 85 -10.47 10.71 -5.74
CA HIS A 85 -9.29 9.81 -5.72
C HIS A 85 -9.71 8.34 -5.58
N GLY A 86 -10.72 8.05 -4.76
CA GLY A 86 -11.22 6.70 -4.54
C GLY A 86 -11.80 6.07 -5.80
N ILE A 87 -12.68 6.78 -6.51
CA ILE A 87 -13.29 6.26 -7.76
C ILE A 87 -12.23 6.09 -8.85
N VAL A 88 -11.34 7.08 -9.04
CA VAL A 88 -10.24 6.97 -10.01
C VAL A 88 -9.34 5.77 -9.67
N SER A 89 -9.01 5.58 -8.39
CA SER A 89 -8.23 4.42 -7.94
C SER A 89 -8.92 3.10 -8.26
N LEU A 90 -10.20 2.96 -7.93
CA LEU A 90 -10.96 1.73 -8.21
C LEU A 90 -11.03 1.42 -9.71
N LEU A 91 -11.22 2.42 -10.57
CA LEU A 91 -11.26 2.22 -12.01
C LEU A 91 -9.89 1.76 -12.57
N LEU A 92 -8.80 2.42 -12.14
CA LEU A 92 -7.44 2.07 -12.57
C LEU A 92 -7.00 0.71 -12.05
N LEU A 93 -7.30 0.38 -10.80
CA LEU A 93 -7.03 -0.93 -10.21
C LEU A 93 -7.84 -2.03 -10.94
N SER A 94 -9.13 -1.77 -11.25
CA SER A 94 -9.96 -2.72 -11.99
C SER A 94 -9.42 -2.97 -13.40
N ALA A 95 -8.98 -1.93 -14.10
CA ALA A 95 -8.32 -2.07 -15.40
C ALA A 95 -7.01 -2.88 -15.29
N SER A 96 -6.22 -2.64 -14.26
CA SER A 96 -4.98 -3.39 -14.01
C SER A 96 -5.24 -4.87 -13.73
N ILE A 97 -6.27 -5.18 -12.94
CA ILE A 97 -6.69 -6.56 -12.65
C ILE A 97 -7.15 -7.28 -13.92
N CYS A 98 -7.85 -6.58 -14.83
CA CYS A 98 -8.20 -7.15 -16.15
C CYS A 98 -6.97 -7.58 -16.94
N ILE A 99 -5.90 -6.78 -16.92
CA ILE A 99 -4.64 -7.11 -17.59
C ILE A 99 -3.98 -8.32 -16.93
N ILE A 100 -3.98 -8.43 -15.59
CA ILE A 100 -3.46 -9.61 -14.88
C ILE A 100 -4.23 -10.86 -15.30
N VAL A 101 -5.57 -10.83 -15.28
CA VAL A 101 -6.42 -11.97 -15.67
C VAL A 101 -6.16 -12.40 -17.13
N GLU A 102 -5.98 -11.42 -18.02
CA GLU A 102 -5.65 -11.66 -19.43
C GLU A 102 -4.25 -12.30 -19.59
N LEU A 103 -3.26 -11.75 -18.93
CA LEU A 103 -1.86 -12.17 -18.99
C LEU A 103 -1.70 -13.63 -18.56
N PHE A 104 -2.41 -14.04 -17.52
CA PHE A 104 -2.39 -15.40 -16.97
C PHE A 104 -3.46 -16.33 -17.57
N GLN A 105 -4.29 -15.85 -18.50
CA GLN A 105 -5.30 -16.66 -19.23
C GLN A 105 -6.15 -17.55 -18.31
N LEU A 106 -6.64 -16.99 -17.22
CA LEU A 106 -7.39 -17.74 -16.20
C LEU A 106 -8.70 -18.30 -16.78
N ARG A 107 -8.97 -19.59 -16.55
CA ARG A 107 -10.07 -20.34 -17.18
C ARG A 107 -11.35 -20.39 -16.34
N SER A 108 -11.22 -20.46 -15.02
CA SER A 108 -12.35 -20.58 -14.10
C SER A 108 -13.05 -19.24 -13.94
N ARG A 109 -14.33 -19.12 -14.33
CA ARG A 109 -15.11 -17.90 -14.14
C ARG A 109 -15.18 -17.47 -12.68
N LEU A 110 -15.48 -18.42 -11.78
CA LEU A 110 -15.54 -18.13 -10.34
C LEU A 110 -14.16 -17.82 -9.78
N GLY A 111 -13.11 -18.50 -10.23
CA GLY A 111 -11.72 -18.18 -9.90
C GLY A 111 -11.33 -16.75 -10.32
N VAL A 112 -11.75 -16.29 -11.51
CA VAL A 112 -11.55 -14.91 -11.98
C VAL A 112 -12.28 -13.91 -11.08
N ILE A 113 -13.55 -14.16 -10.73
CA ILE A 113 -14.33 -13.29 -9.83
C ILE A 113 -13.62 -13.16 -8.48
N LEU A 114 -13.31 -14.29 -7.85
CA LEU A 114 -12.73 -14.33 -6.51
C LEU A 114 -11.32 -13.72 -6.47
N LEU A 115 -10.48 -14.04 -7.46
CA LEU A 115 -9.14 -13.46 -7.52
C LEU A 115 -9.20 -11.95 -7.75
N SER A 116 -10.06 -11.47 -8.65
CA SER A 116 -10.23 -10.04 -8.92
C SER A 116 -10.72 -9.30 -7.67
N ALA A 117 -11.67 -9.89 -6.95
CA ALA A 117 -12.18 -9.36 -5.69
C ALA A 117 -11.11 -9.35 -4.58
N LEU A 118 -10.29 -10.40 -4.49
CA LEU A 118 -9.21 -10.49 -3.50
C LEU A 118 -8.07 -9.50 -3.77
N ILE A 119 -7.70 -9.28 -5.02
CA ILE A 119 -6.66 -8.31 -5.36
C ILE A 119 -7.10 -6.91 -4.90
N ILE A 120 -8.32 -6.49 -5.21
CA ILE A 120 -8.78 -5.13 -4.89
C ILE A 120 -9.07 -4.95 -3.39
N SER A 121 -9.54 -6.00 -2.69
CA SER A 121 -9.80 -5.98 -1.25
C SER A 121 -8.63 -6.45 -0.40
N PHE A 122 -7.45 -6.62 -0.99
CA PHE A 122 -6.27 -7.06 -0.27
C PHE A 122 -5.91 -6.06 0.85
N PRO A 123 -5.46 -6.51 2.05
CA PRO A 123 -5.20 -5.62 3.17
C PRO A 123 -4.31 -4.42 2.86
N SER A 124 -3.31 -4.57 1.98
CA SER A 124 -2.46 -3.44 1.55
C SER A 124 -3.22 -2.32 0.84
N GLN A 125 -4.36 -2.62 0.21
CA GLN A 125 -5.21 -1.59 -0.40
C GLN A 125 -5.93 -0.75 0.66
N VAL A 126 -6.24 -1.32 1.82
CA VAL A 126 -6.77 -0.54 2.96
C VAL A 126 -5.78 0.56 3.32
N GLY A 127 -4.49 0.22 3.46
CA GLY A 127 -3.44 1.21 3.67
C GLY A 127 -3.39 2.25 2.54
N THR A 128 -3.48 1.83 1.27
CA THR A 128 -3.49 2.76 0.13
C THR A 128 -4.63 3.77 0.22
N PHE A 129 -5.83 3.33 0.61
CA PHE A 129 -6.99 4.20 0.74
C PHE A 129 -6.98 5.04 2.03
N CYS A 130 -6.21 4.67 3.06
CA CYS A 130 -5.96 5.53 4.21
C CYS A 130 -5.07 6.74 3.86
N TYR A 131 -4.17 6.60 2.88
CA TYR A 131 -3.38 7.71 2.31
C TYR A 131 -4.07 8.26 1.05
N MET A 132 -5.25 8.83 1.22
CA MET A 132 -6.15 9.18 0.12
C MET A 132 -5.52 10.15 -0.89
N TYR A 133 -4.72 11.12 -0.42
CA TYR A 133 -4.04 12.13 -1.25
C TYR A 133 -3.10 11.53 -2.32
N THR A 134 -2.60 10.29 -2.10
CA THR A 134 -1.73 9.59 -3.07
C THR A 134 -2.39 8.40 -3.74
N SER A 135 -3.57 7.95 -3.29
CA SER A 135 -4.19 6.68 -3.71
C SER A 135 -4.35 6.55 -5.23
N SER A 136 -4.84 7.57 -5.90
CA SER A 136 -5.01 7.56 -7.37
C SER A 136 -3.68 7.52 -8.11
N SER A 137 -2.65 8.19 -7.59
CA SER A 137 -1.29 8.13 -8.17
C SER A 137 -0.68 6.74 -8.01
N TYR A 138 -0.90 6.08 -6.88
CA TYR A 138 -0.45 4.70 -6.68
C TYR A 138 -1.23 3.72 -7.55
N ALA A 139 -2.51 3.97 -7.81
CA ALA A 139 -3.27 3.18 -8.78
C ALA A 139 -2.72 3.34 -10.23
N VAL A 140 -2.25 4.54 -10.61
CA VAL A 140 -1.50 4.73 -11.87
C VAL A 140 -0.21 3.91 -11.87
N ALA A 141 0.57 3.96 -10.78
CA ALA A 141 1.79 3.16 -10.67
C ALA A 141 1.52 1.65 -10.78
N PHE A 142 0.42 1.16 -10.20
CA PHE A 142 0.01 -0.24 -10.33
C PHE A 142 -0.37 -0.60 -11.77
N LEU A 143 -1.06 0.28 -12.49
CA LEU A 143 -1.35 0.10 -13.91
C LEU A 143 -0.06 0.04 -14.74
N LEU A 144 0.87 0.98 -14.52
CA LEU A 144 2.19 0.98 -15.19
C LEU A 144 2.97 -0.31 -14.89
N CYS A 145 2.93 -0.79 -13.64
CA CYS A 145 3.55 -2.04 -13.23
C CYS A 145 3.03 -3.23 -14.06
N VAL A 146 1.72 -3.39 -14.14
CA VAL A 146 1.10 -4.52 -14.86
C VAL A 146 1.31 -4.42 -16.37
N LEU A 147 1.24 -3.20 -16.93
CA LEU A 147 1.59 -2.95 -18.33
C LEU A 147 3.05 -3.28 -18.62
N ALA A 148 3.98 -2.93 -17.72
CA ALA A 148 5.39 -3.28 -17.86
C ALA A 148 5.60 -4.80 -17.93
N VAL A 149 4.92 -5.57 -17.07
CA VAL A 149 4.99 -7.04 -17.11
C VAL A 149 4.41 -7.59 -18.40
N ARG A 150 3.30 -7.03 -18.89
CA ARG A 150 2.71 -7.42 -20.18
C ARG A 150 3.68 -7.18 -21.34
N GLU A 151 4.29 -6.00 -21.37
CA GLU A 151 5.26 -5.65 -22.42
C GLU A 151 6.54 -6.50 -22.30
N ALA A 152 7.03 -6.79 -21.09
CA ALA A 152 8.17 -7.70 -20.90
C ALA A 152 7.92 -9.11 -21.47
N ALA A 153 6.68 -9.59 -21.40
CA ALA A 153 6.27 -10.88 -21.99
C ALA A 153 6.20 -10.83 -23.53
N GLY A 154 6.26 -9.67 -24.14
CA GLY A 154 6.28 -9.46 -25.59
C GLY A 154 7.53 -10.02 -26.27
N GLY A 155 7.40 -10.38 -27.55
CA GLY A 155 8.45 -11.09 -28.31
C GLY A 155 9.46 -10.20 -29.04
N SER A 156 9.40 -8.85 -28.93
CA SER A 156 10.28 -7.95 -29.66
C SER A 156 11.02 -6.96 -28.75
N TRP A 157 12.16 -6.46 -29.22
CA TRP A 157 12.96 -5.48 -28.47
C TRP A 157 12.20 -4.17 -28.16
N GLN A 158 11.24 -3.78 -28.99
CA GLN A 158 10.40 -2.60 -28.78
C GLN A 158 9.52 -2.77 -27.52
N HIS A 159 8.91 -3.94 -27.35
CA HIS A 159 8.16 -4.28 -26.14
C HIS A 159 9.06 -4.24 -24.89
N TRP A 160 10.29 -4.74 -24.99
CA TRP A 160 11.23 -4.73 -23.85
C TRP A 160 11.66 -3.32 -23.50
N LEU A 161 11.92 -2.46 -24.50
CA LEU A 161 12.21 -1.04 -24.26
C LEU A 161 11.04 -0.32 -23.58
N VAL A 162 9.80 -0.54 -24.06
CA VAL A 162 8.60 0.00 -23.43
C VAL A 162 8.47 -0.50 -21.99
N SER A 163 8.74 -1.78 -21.74
CA SER A 163 8.73 -2.34 -20.38
C SER A 163 9.73 -1.63 -19.46
N VAL A 164 10.97 -1.40 -19.90
CA VAL A 164 11.99 -0.66 -19.14
C VAL A 164 11.51 0.74 -18.78
N LEU A 165 10.94 1.47 -19.74
CA LEU A 165 10.40 2.82 -19.50
C LEU A 165 9.23 2.81 -18.51
N LEU A 166 8.33 1.82 -18.62
CA LEU A 166 7.19 1.66 -17.71
C LEU A 166 7.67 1.31 -16.28
N ILE A 167 8.70 0.46 -16.12
CA ILE A 167 9.32 0.17 -14.80
C ILE A 167 9.90 1.46 -14.21
N THR A 168 10.62 2.24 -14.99
CA THR A 168 11.19 3.52 -14.54
C THR A 168 10.13 4.49 -14.07
N LEU A 169 9.06 4.68 -14.87
CA LEU A 169 7.94 5.55 -14.52
C LEU A 169 7.17 5.02 -13.29
N MET A 170 6.91 3.74 -13.22
CA MET A 170 6.26 3.12 -12.06
C MET A 170 7.06 3.39 -10.78
N MET A 171 8.39 3.19 -10.81
CA MET A 171 9.25 3.42 -9.66
C MET A 171 9.34 4.90 -9.27
N SER A 172 9.25 5.81 -10.24
CA SER A 172 9.23 7.24 -9.98
C SER A 172 7.96 7.72 -9.25
N ILE A 173 6.91 6.91 -9.22
CA ILE A 173 5.68 7.16 -8.48
C ILE A 173 5.67 6.38 -7.17
N TYR A 174 5.92 5.06 -7.24
CA TYR A 174 5.92 4.19 -6.08
C TYR A 174 6.84 2.97 -6.23
N GLN A 175 8.00 3.03 -5.60
CA GLN A 175 9.08 2.04 -5.72
C GLN A 175 8.66 0.64 -5.24
N ALA A 176 7.72 0.55 -4.30
CA ALA A 176 7.27 -0.72 -3.71
C ALA A 176 6.69 -1.69 -4.74
N TYR A 177 6.17 -1.19 -5.86
CA TYR A 177 5.58 -2.05 -6.89
C TYR A 177 6.59 -2.81 -7.74
N LEU A 178 7.89 -2.57 -7.55
CA LEU A 178 8.94 -3.43 -8.12
C LEU A 178 8.78 -4.89 -7.66
N SER A 179 8.37 -5.10 -6.40
CA SER A 179 8.08 -6.43 -5.85
C SER A 179 6.92 -7.12 -6.59
N ILE A 180 5.91 -6.36 -7.01
CA ILE A 180 4.78 -6.89 -7.79
C ILE A 180 5.24 -7.25 -9.21
N ALA A 181 5.95 -6.34 -9.89
CA ALA A 181 6.45 -6.59 -11.23
C ALA A 181 7.30 -7.87 -11.30
N SER A 182 8.29 -7.98 -10.40
CA SER A 182 9.18 -9.15 -10.34
C SER A 182 8.43 -10.43 -9.99
N SER A 183 7.47 -10.38 -9.05
CA SER A 183 6.67 -11.55 -8.68
C SER A 183 5.76 -12.03 -9.81
N LEU A 184 5.09 -11.11 -10.52
CA LEU A 184 4.28 -11.46 -11.69
C LEU A 184 5.14 -12.05 -12.83
N MET A 185 6.35 -11.50 -13.07
CA MET A 185 7.29 -12.05 -14.05
C MET A 185 7.72 -13.47 -13.68
N ILE A 186 8.03 -13.75 -12.41
CA ILE A 186 8.33 -15.11 -11.93
C ILE A 186 7.11 -16.03 -12.14
N LEU A 187 5.90 -15.58 -11.83
CA LEU A 187 4.70 -16.39 -12.00
C LEU A 187 4.41 -16.71 -13.49
N LEU A 188 4.78 -15.86 -14.43
CA LEU A 188 4.71 -16.19 -15.86
C LEU A 188 5.63 -17.36 -16.22
N LEU A 189 6.87 -17.38 -15.68
CA LEU A 189 7.79 -18.49 -15.87
C LEU A 189 7.26 -19.78 -15.22
N VAL A 190 6.72 -19.67 -14.00
CA VAL A 190 6.07 -20.77 -13.30
C VAL A 190 4.90 -21.32 -14.11
N GLN A 191 4.02 -20.46 -14.63
CA GLN A 191 2.89 -20.89 -15.46
C GLN A 191 3.33 -21.64 -16.72
N GLU A 192 4.37 -21.15 -17.41
CA GLU A 192 4.91 -21.81 -18.60
C GLU A 192 5.46 -23.20 -18.26
N LEU A 193 6.20 -23.32 -17.14
CA LEU A 193 6.73 -24.60 -16.66
C LEU A 193 5.65 -25.57 -16.16
N LEU A 194 4.57 -25.07 -15.57
CA LEU A 194 3.44 -25.89 -15.16
C LEU A 194 2.65 -26.45 -16.35
N ASN A 195 2.60 -25.73 -17.46
CA ASN A 195 1.79 -26.06 -18.62
C ASN A 195 2.55 -26.82 -19.73
N CYS A 196 3.88 -26.97 -19.63
CA CYS A 196 4.70 -27.59 -20.69
C CYS A 196 4.59 -29.13 -20.77
N GLY A 197 4.00 -29.76 -19.76
CA GLY A 197 3.91 -31.24 -19.73
C GLY A 197 5.30 -31.90 -19.75
N SER A 198 5.53 -32.81 -20.67
CA SER A 198 6.83 -33.50 -20.88
C SER A 198 7.80 -32.79 -21.82
N GLU A 199 7.37 -31.70 -22.47
CA GLU A 199 8.24 -30.91 -23.36
C GLU A 199 9.34 -30.22 -22.57
N ASN A 200 10.59 -30.29 -23.03
CA ASN A 200 11.70 -29.60 -22.36
C ASN A 200 11.68 -28.10 -22.71
N ARG A 201 11.21 -27.29 -21.78
CA ARG A 201 11.11 -25.81 -21.87
C ARG A 201 12.12 -25.07 -20.97
N ALA A 202 12.98 -25.80 -20.26
CA ALA A 202 13.90 -25.19 -19.30
C ALA A 202 14.76 -24.08 -19.91
N LEU A 203 15.40 -24.31 -21.05
CA LEU A 203 16.29 -23.32 -21.66
C LEU A 203 15.55 -22.09 -22.22
N PRO A 204 14.43 -22.21 -22.97
CA PRO A 204 13.62 -21.05 -23.35
C PRO A 204 13.11 -20.23 -22.15
N VAL A 205 12.60 -20.89 -21.10
CA VAL A 205 12.12 -20.24 -19.89
C VAL A 205 13.25 -19.55 -19.13
N LEU A 206 14.42 -20.18 -19.02
CA LEU A 206 15.60 -19.57 -18.41
C LEU A 206 16.03 -18.31 -19.17
N LYS A 207 16.11 -18.36 -20.51
CA LYS A 207 16.42 -17.17 -21.33
C LYS A 207 15.43 -16.04 -21.12
N ARG A 208 14.12 -16.35 -21.02
CA ARG A 208 13.08 -15.37 -20.71
C ARG A 208 13.25 -14.80 -19.29
N GLY A 209 13.56 -15.65 -18.31
CA GLY A 209 13.84 -15.23 -16.95
C GLY A 209 15.03 -14.27 -16.85
N LEU A 210 16.14 -14.59 -17.56
CA LEU A 210 17.29 -13.68 -17.64
C LEU A 210 16.93 -12.35 -18.31
N LEU A 211 16.12 -12.37 -19.36
CA LEU A 211 15.60 -11.15 -19.97
C LEU A 211 14.79 -10.30 -18.99
N PHE A 212 13.92 -10.92 -18.19
CA PHE A 212 13.14 -10.22 -17.15
C PHE A 212 14.06 -9.57 -16.12
N VAL A 213 15.12 -10.26 -15.69
CA VAL A 213 16.13 -9.70 -14.79
C VAL A 213 16.82 -8.48 -15.44
N VAL A 214 17.21 -8.57 -16.71
CA VAL A 214 17.82 -7.44 -17.43
C VAL A 214 16.86 -6.25 -17.51
N ILE A 215 15.58 -6.47 -17.85
CA ILE A 215 14.56 -5.41 -17.94
C ILE A 215 14.41 -4.71 -16.56
N LEU A 216 14.30 -5.50 -15.48
CA LEU A 216 14.16 -4.95 -14.13
C LEU A 216 15.41 -4.15 -13.71
N LEU A 217 16.61 -4.66 -13.97
CA LEU A 217 17.87 -3.99 -13.63
C LEU A 217 18.05 -2.70 -14.43
N VAL A 218 17.82 -2.73 -15.75
CA VAL A 218 17.95 -1.53 -16.59
C VAL A 218 16.90 -0.48 -16.20
N GLY A 219 15.65 -0.90 -15.93
CA GLY A 219 14.60 0.00 -15.46
C GLY A 219 14.93 0.62 -14.10
N PHE A 220 15.49 -0.16 -13.17
CA PHE A 220 15.96 0.32 -11.88
C PHE A 220 17.12 1.32 -12.01
N GLU A 221 18.14 1.01 -12.83
CA GLU A 221 19.27 1.92 -13.04
C GLU A 221 18.84 3.23 -13.74
N LEU A 222 17.93 3.14 -14.71
CA LEU A 222 17.37 4.34 -15.34
C LEU A 222 16.59 5.19 -14.33
N TYR A 223 15.83 4.56 -13.42
CA TYR A 223 15.17 5.26 -12.32
C TYR A 223 16.22 5.93 -11.40
N ARG A 224 17.32 5.25 -11.05
CA ARG A 224 18.40 5.83 -10.23
C ARG A 224 19.05 7.05 -10.89
N LEU A 225 19.29 7.00 -12.19
CA LEU A 225 19.82 8.12 -12.95
C LEU A 225 18.85 9.31 -12.98
N THR A 226 17.56 9.03 -13.20
CA THR A 226 16.53 10.08 -13.25
C THR A 226 16.30 10.73 -11.90
N ILE A 227 16.32 9.99 -10.79
CA ILE A 227 16.19 10.60 -9.45
C ILE A 227 17.40 11.48 -9.13
N THR A 228 18.62 11.05 -9.45
CA THR A 228 19.83 11.87 -9.22
C THR A 228 19.76 13.18 -10.00
N ALA A 229 19.35 13.11 -11.28
CA ALA A 229 19.18 14.31 -12.11
C ALA A 229 18.06 15.23 -11.57
N THR A 230 16.97 14.65 -11.06
CA THR A 230 15.84 15.43 -10.53
C THR A 230 16.20 16.11 -9.21
N LEU A 231 16.85 15.41 -8.28
CA LEU A 231 17.34 16.01 -7.03
C LEU A 231 18.27 17.20 -7.31
N ALA A 232 19.19 17.05 -8.26
CA ALA A 232 20.08 18.14 -8.66
C ALA A 232 19.32 19.32 -9.30
N ALA A 233 18.29 19.05 -10.10
CA ALA A 233 17.50 20.08 -10.77
C ALA A 233 16.56 20.86 -9.81
N PHE A 234 16.14 20.24 -8.71
CA PHE A 234 15.30 20.87 -7.68
C PHE A 234 16.11 21.39 -6.50
N GLU A 235 17.46 21.30 -6.54
CA GLU A 235 18.35 21.64 -5.42
C GLU A 235 17.94 20.97 -4.09
N ASP A 236 17.42 19.73 -4.19
CA ASP A 236 16.88 18.96 -3.08
C ASP A 236 17.81 17.80 -2.72
N SER A 237 17.62 17.20 -1.57
CA SER A 237 18.35 16.03 -1.08
C SER A 237 17.39 14.92 -0.68
N VAL A 238 17.90 13.70 -0.64
CA VAL A 238 17.13 12.56 -0.12
C VAL A 238 16.75 12.85 1.34
N ASN A 239 15.49 12.65 1.70
CA ASN A 239 15.03 12.90 3.06
C ASN A 239 15.74 11.97 4.07
N GLN A 240 15.91 12.46 5.30
CA GLN A 240 16.64 11.77 6.38
C GLN A 240 16.10 10.35 6.63
N TYR A 241 14.79 10.20 6.67
CA TYR A 241 14.12 8.91 6.88
C TYR A 241 14.50 7.85 5.82
N SER A 242 14.57 8.22 4.54
CA SER A 242 14.97 7.30 3.47
C SER A 242 16.47 7.00 3.48
N SER A 243 17.31 7.95 3.88
CA SER A 243 18.76 7.74 3.98
C SER A 243 19.12 6.82 5.14
N GLU A 244 18.55 7.03 6.32
CA GLU A 244 18.75 6.19 7.51
C GLU A 244 18.31 4.74 7.25
N ALA A 245 17.13 4.54 6.66
CA ALA A 245 16.63 3.21 6.32
C ALA A 245 17.55 2.46 5.35
N LYS A 246 18.17 3.17 4.41
CA LYS A 246 19.13 2.61 3.47
C LYS A 246 20.46 2.27 4.13
N GLU A 247 20.95 3.10 5.03
CA GLU A 247 22.19 2.86 5.77
C GLU A 247 22.09 1.65 6.69
N MET A 248 20.91 1.42 7.28
CA MET A 248 20.61 0.27 8.12
C MET A 248 20.36 -1.01 7.32
N ALA A 249 20.27 -0.95 5.98
CA ALA A 249 20.01 -2.13 5.15
C ALA A 249 21.14 -3.14 5.26
N PRO A 250 20.82 -4.42 5.48
CA PRO A 250 21.85 -5.45 5.62
C PRO A 250 22.58 -5.66 4.31
N LYS A 251 23.92 -5.77 4.42
CA LYS A 251 24.77 -6.03 3.25
C LYS A 251 24.56 -7.44 2.72
N PHE A 252 24.75 -7.60 1.40
CA PHE A 252 24.76 -8.92 0.76
C PHE A 252 25.86 -9.83 1.40
N PRO A 253 25.60 -11.14 1.65
CA PRO A 253 24.38 -11.91 1.34
C PRO A 253 23.30 -11.88 2.44
N GLY A 254 23.52 -11.20 3.55
CA GLY A 254 22.59 -11.14 4.68
C GLY A 254 21.20 -10.61 4.31
N SER A 255 21.13 -9.68 3.36
CA SER A 255 19.87 -9.12 2.84
C SER A 255 18.93 -10.18 2.25
N ILE A 256 19.46 -11.22 1.61
CA ILE A 256 18.68 -12.34 1.07
C ILE A 256 18.01 -13.09 2.23
N LEU A 257 18.77 -13.44 3.27
CA LEU A 257 18.25 -14.17 4.42
C LEU A 257 17.16 -13.38 5.14
N ILE A 258 17.32 -12.07 5.23
CA ILE A 258 16.32 -11.17 5.83
C ILE A 258 15.03 -11.15 5.01
N ALA A 259 15.10 -11.06 3.67
CA ALA A 259 13.92 -11.12 2.82
C ALA A 259 13.13 -12.43 3.03
N TYR A 260 13.82 -13.59 3.11
CA TYR A 260 13.16 -14.86 3.42
C TYR A 260 12.57 -14.89 4.82
N ARG A 261 13.30 -14.41 5.83
CA ARG A 261 12.81 -14.32 7.21
C ARG A 261 11.52 -13.53 7.28
N TYR A 262 11.48 -12.36 6.64
CA TYR A 262 10.28 -11.52 6.65
C TYR A 262 9.15 -12.07 5.80
N PHE A 263 9.44 -12.80 4.72
CA PHE A 263 8.39 -13.50 3.97
C PHE A 263 7.57 -14.42 4.88
N PHE A 264 8.24 -15.28 5.64
CA PHE A 264 7.54 -16.18 6.57
C PHE A 264 6.98 -15.45 7.78
N PHE A 265 7.68 -14.44 8.30
CA PHE A 265 7.21 -13.62 9.39
C PHE A 265 5.89 -12.93 9.04
N ASN A 266 5.78 -12.32 7.86
CA ASN A 266 4.57 -11.64 7.42
C ASN A 266 3.37 -12.60 7.24
N LEU A 267 3.62 -13.87 6.94
CA LEU A 267 2.56 -14.90 6.85
C LEU A 267 2.16 -15.48 8.21
N THR A 268 3.00 -15.35 9.22
CA THR A 268 2.79 -16.00 10.53
C THR A 268 2.55 -15.02 11.67
N SER A 269 3.07 -13.80 11.56
CA SER A 269 2.97 -12.77 12.60
C SER A 269 1.56 -12.21 12.70
N ARG A 270 1.18 -11.83 13.92
CA ARG A 270 -0.03 -11.05 14.18
C ARG A 270 0.14 -9.56 13.87
N TYR A 271 1.40 -9.10 13.82
CA TYR A 271 1.75 -7.68 13.66
C TYR A 271 1.71 -7.22 12.20
N ASN A 272 1.72 -8.15 11.25
CA ASN A 272 1.67 -7.83 9.82
C ASN A 272 0.32 -8.20 9.22
N MET A 273 -0.36 -7.23 8.69
CA MET A 273 -1.74 -7.23 8.28
C MET A 273 -2.05 -7.93 6.95
N ILE A 274 -1.17 -8.82 6.49
CA ILE A 274 -1.50 -9.73 5.38
C ILE A 274 -2.43 -10.82 5.88
N VAL A 275 -2.21 -11.27 7.12
CA VAL A 275 -2.99 -12.29 7.80
C VAL A 275 -3.79 -11.66 8.93
N VAL A 276 -4.96 -11.14 8.61
CA VAL A 276 -5.80 -10.32 9.49
C VAL A 276 -6.51 -11.08 10.61
N SER A 277 -6.41 -12.40 10.65
CA SER A 277 -6.99 -13.25 11.71
C SER A 277 -6.36 -14.64 11.78
N LYS A 278 -6.56 -15.36 12.90
CA LYS A 278 -6.14 -16.77 13.02
C LYS A 278 -6.80 -17.65 11.95
N THR A 279 -8.08 -17.40 11.66
CA THR A 279 -8.84 -18.13 10.62
C THR A 279 -8.24 -17.87 9.25
N SER A 280 -7.96 -16.60 8.89
CA SER A 280 -7.35 -16.29 7.60
C SER A 280 -5.98 -16.95 7.45
N ARG A 281 -5.19 -17.04 8.52
CA ARG A 281 -3.89 -17.73 8.52
C ARG A 281 -4.01 -19.20 8.13
N VAL A 282 -4.92 -19.93 8.77
CA VAL A 282 -5.16 -21.35 8.47
C VAL A 282 -5.56 -21.52 7.01
N ILE A 283 -6.44 -20.65 6.52
CA ILE A 283 -6.92 -20.71 5.13
C ILE A 283 -5.83 -20.32 4.13
N HIS A 284 -4.96 -19.36 4.46
CA HIS A 284 -3.80 -19.05 3.62
C HIS A 284 -2.86 -20.25 3.47
N PHE A 285 -2.51 -20.92 4.58
CA PHE A 285 -1.69 -22.12 4.52
C PHE A 285 -2.40 -23.27 3.80
N PHE A 286 -3.73 -23.37 3.91
CA PHE A 286 -4.52 -24.33 3.13
C PHE A 286 -4.42 -24.04 1.62
N CYS A 287 -4.56 -22.78 1.19
CA CYS A 287 -4.37 -22.40 -0.22
C CYS A 287 -2.95 -22.70 -0.72
N LEU A 288 -1.93 -22.44 0.10
CA LEU A 288 -0.54 -22.78 -0.23
C LEU A 288 -0.33 -24.30 -0.29
N GLY A 289 -0.99 -25.06 0.57
CA GLY A 289 -0.99 -26.54 0.53
C GLY A 289 -1.62 -27.09 -0.75
N LEU A 290 -2.76 -26.52 -1.18
CA LEU A 290 -3.38 -26.86 -2.46
C LEU A 290 -2.46 -26.50 -3.64
N ALA A 291 -1.80 -25.35 -3.59
CA ALA A 291 -0.83 -24.95 -4.59
C ALA A 291 0.34 -25.94 -4.66
N ALA A 292 0.92 -26.31 -3.53
CA ALA A 292 2.01 -27.28 -3.46
C ALA A 292 1.59 -28.66 -4.01
N ALA A 293 0.37 -29.13 -3.68
CA ALA A 293 -0.17 -30.37 -4.22
C ALA A 293 -0.36 -30.32 -5.75
N GLY A 294 -0.88 -29.20 -6.27
CA GLY A 294 -1.03 -28.98 -7.71
C GLY A 294 0.34 -28.96 -8.43
N ILE A 295 1.31 -28.24 -7.88
CA ILE A 295 2.69 -28.22 -8.39
C ILE A 295 3.30 -29.62 -8.34
N GLY A 296 3.12 -30.38 -7.25
CA GLY A 296 3.57 -31.76 -7.13
C GLY A 296 2.99 -32.65 -8.24
N THR A 297 1.70 -32.49 -8.57
CA THR A 297 1.09 -33.24 -9.68
C THR A 297 1.70 -32.86 -11.04
N ALA A 298 2.02 -31.58 -11.27
CA ALA A 298 2.69 -31.14 -12.50
C ALA A 298 4.10 -31.75 -12.62
N LEU A 299 4.87 -31.77 -11.52
CA LEU A 299 6.22 -32.34 -11.46
C LEU A 299 6.21 -33.85 -11.78
N VAL A 300 5.26 -34.60 -11.16
CA VAL A 300 5.14 -36.06 -11.39
C VAL A 300 4.74 -36.38 -12.82
N ARG A 301 3.86 -35.57 -13.42
CA ARG A 301 3.42 -35.79 -14.82
C ARG A 301 4.49 -35.39 -15.82
N GLY A 302 5.18 -34.28 -15.59
CA GLY A 302 6.12 -33.70 -16.54
C GLY A 302 7.32 -34.60 -16.79
N LYS A 303 7.76 -35.37 -15.80
CA LYS A 303 8.92 -36.32 -15.87
C LYS A 303 10.18 -35.71 -16.51
N ASN A 304 10.31 -34.38 -16.49
CA ASN A 304 11.40 -33.63 -17.12
C ASN A 304 12.21 -32.94 -16.01
N LEU A 305 13.37 -33.47 -15.68
CA LEU A 305 14.21 -32.98 -14.61
C LEU A 305 14.66 -31.51 -14.78
N PRO A 306 15.13 -31.05 -15.96
CA PRO A 306 15.45 -29.64 -16.18
C PRO A 306 14.28 -28.68 -15.88
N ASN A 307 13.08 -28.99 -16.34
CA ASN A 307 11.89 -28.17 -16.04
C ASN A 307 11.56 -28.18 -14.55
N ALA A 308 11.66 -29.34 -13.89
CA ALA A 308 11.40 -29.49 -12.47
C ALA A 308 12.37 -28.65 -11.63
N LEU A 309 13.67 -28.71 -11.94
CA LEU A 309 14.70 -27.94 -11.24
C LEU A 309 14.49 -26.43 -11.44
N LEU A 310 14.17 -25.99 -12.66
CA LEU A 310 13.91 -24.59 -12.95
C LEU A 310 12.62 -24.10 -12.29
N LEU A 311 11.56 -24.92 -12.24
CA LEU A 311 10.32 -24.61 -11.52
C LEU A 311 10.57 -24.42 -10.02
N LEU A 312 11.31 -25.35 -9.40
CA LEU A 312 11.69 -25.24 -8.00
C LEU A 312 12.55 -24.00 -7.73
N PHE A 313 13.46 -23.67 -8.64
CA PHE A 313 14.25 -22.44 -8.56
C PHE A 313 13.39 -21.19 -8.65
N CYS A 314 12.44 -21.11 -9.58
CA CYS A 314 11.49 -20.00 -9.66
C CYS A 314 10.64 -19.87 -8.39
N LEU A 315 10.17 -20.97 -7.82
CA LEU A 315 9.42 -20.99 -6.56
C LEU A 315 10.30 -20.55 -5.37
N LEU A 316 11.58 -20.87 -5.38
CA LEU A 316 12.54 -20.38 -4.39
C LEU A 316 12.77 -18.87 -4.53
N LEU A 317 12.82 -18.33 -5.74
CA LEU A 317 12.97 -16.88 -5.95
C LEU A 317 11.70 -16.07 -5.62
N LEU A 318 10.53 -16.68 -5.59
CA LEU A 318 9.26 -15.96 -5.38
C LEU A 318 9.19 -15.25 -4.01
N PRO A 319 9.54 -15.86 -2.86
CA PRO A 319 9.63 -15.16 -1.58
C PRO A 319 10.57 -13.96 -1.60
N LEU A 320 11.73 -14.13 -2.24
CA LEU A 320 12.73 -13.07 -2.39
C LEU A 320 12.19 -11.89 -3.21
N SER A 321 11.45 -12.18 -4.28
CA SER A 321 10.80 -11.17 -5.12
C SER A 321 9.68 -10.44 -4.37
N ILE A 322 8.80 -11.16 -3.67
CA ILE A 322 7.72 -10.59 -2.86
C ILE A 322 8.27 -9.64 -1.78
N CYS A 323 9.41 -10.00 -1.18
CA CYS A 323 10.05 -9.27 -0.10
C CYS A 323 11.31 -8.49 -0.54
N CYS A 324 11.47 -8.16 -1.83
CA CYS A 324 12.69 -7.54 -2.34
C CYS A 324 13.01 -6.18 -1.68
N LEU A 325 12.00 -5.46 -1.17
CA LEU A 325 12.20 -4.19 -0.46
C LEU A 325 13.02 -4.35 0.82
N TYR A 326 12.89 -5.48 1.53
CA TYR A 326 13.71 -5.76 2.71
C TYR A 326 15.20 -5.95 2.37
N MET A 327 15.54 -6.09 1.09
CA MET A 327 16.93 -6.14 0.64
C MET A 327 17.53 -4.74 0.46
N ALA A 328 16.69 -3.74 0.21
CA ALA A 328 17.10 -2.37 -0.05
C ALA A 328 16.96 -1.46 1.18
N PHE A 329 16.02 -1.78 2.07
CA PHE A 329 15.70 -0.99 3.25
C PHE A 329 15.55 -1.90 4.45
N TYR A 330 16.16 -1.55 5.57
CA TYR A 330 15.98 -2.26 6.83
C TYR A 330 14.99 -1.52 7.71
N TRP A 331 13.86 -2.19 7.96
CA TRP A 331 12.85 -1.78 8.93
C TRP A 331 12.53 -2.98 9.80
N ASN A 332 12.36 -2.78 11.09
CA ASN A 332 11.89 -3.87 11.96
C ASN A 332 10.53 -4.41 11.49
N THR A 333 9.69 -3.53 10.93
CA THR A 333 8.42 -3.87 10.32
C THR A 333 8.17 -2.94 9.14
N LEU A 334 7.88 -3.49 7.95
CA LEU A 334 7.43 -2.67 6.82
C LEU A 334 5.94 -2.38 6.96
N HIS A 335 5.55 -1.17 6.59
CA HIS A 335 4.15 -0.78 6.49
C HIS A 335 3.38 -1.70 5.53
N THR A 336 2.15 -2.08 5.88
CA THR A 336 1.34 -3.00 5.07
C THR A 336 1.14 -2.53 3.63
N LEU A 337 1.15 -1.22 3.41
CA LEU A 337 1.10 -0.58 2.10
C LEU A 337 2.12 -1.14 1.09
N VAL A 338 3.33 -1.50 1.54
CA VAL A 338 4.41 -2.00 0.68
C VAL A 338 4.37 -3.51 0.46
N LEU A 339 3.46 -4.22 1.11
CA LEU A 339 3.34 -5.69 1.07
C LEU A 339 2.29 -6.19 0.07
N TYR A 340 1.87 -5.36 -0.87
CA TYR A 340 0.80 -5.70 -1.81
C TYR A 340 1.15 -6.90 -2.72
N SER A 341 2.44 -7.13 -3.01
CA SER A 341 2.93 -8.28 -3.79
C SER A 341 2.49 -9.65 -3.29
N TYR A 342 2.09 -9.78 -2.01
CA TYR A 342 1.59 -11.05 -1.45
C TYR A 342 0.30 -11.55 -2.10
N PHE A 343 -0.49 -10.71 -2.78
CA PHE A 343 -1.65 -11.19 -3.54
C PHE A 343 -1.26 -12.22 -4.63
N THR A 344 -0.01 -12.18 -5.09
CA THR A 344 0.51 -13.11 -6.08
C THR A 344 0.53 -14.56 -5.61
N LEU A 345 0.47 -14.81 -4.29
CA LEU A 345 0.31 -16.15 -3.74
C LEU A 345 -1.07 -16.75 -4.04
N TYR A 346 -2.13 -15.92 -4.08
CA TYR A 346 -3.45 -16.39 -4.52
C TYR A 346 -3.47 -16.72 -6.01
N LEU A 347 -2.79 -15.90 -6.82
CA LEU A 347 -2.62 -16.17 -8.24
C LEU A 347 -1.85 -17.49 -8.45
N LEU A 348 -0.77 -17.73 -7.69
CA LEU A 348 -0.05 -19.02 -7.70
C LEU A 348 -0.98 -20.18 -7.37
N ALA A 349 -1.83 -20.06 -6.35
CA ALA A 349 -2.77 -21.11 -5.95
C ALA A 349 -3.78 -21.42 -7.07
N VAL A 350 -4.32 -20.38 -7.73
CA VAL A 350 -5.22 -20.55 -8.88
C VAL A 350 -4.53 -21.25 -10.04
N LEU A 351 -3.30 -20.86 -10.37
CA LEU A 351 -2.53 -21.49 -11.46
C LEU A 351 -2.18 -22.95 -11.15
N ALA A 352 -1.79 -23.22 -9.91
CA ALA A 352 -1.36 -24.55 -9.48
C ALA A 352 -2.53 -25.56 -9.40
N VAL A 353 -3.71 -25.13 -8.94
CA VAL A 353 -4.89 -25.99 -8.87
C VAL A 353 -5.31 -26.51 -10.25
N GLU A 354 -5.10 -25.76 -11.32
CA GLU A 354 -5.35 -26.22 -12.69
C GLU A 354 -4.51 -27.45 -13.11
N GLN A 355 -3.49 -27.80 -12.33
CA GLN A 355 -2.62 -28.94 -12.60
C GLN A 355 -3.13 -30.27 -12.03
N PHE A 356 -4.19 -30.26 -11.22
CA PHE A 356 -4.77 -31.49 -10.70
C PHE A 356 -5.29 -32.43 -11.80
N PRO A 357 -5.28 -33.77 -11.59
CA PRO A 357 -5.90 -34.72 -12.50
C PRO A 357 -7.37 -34.39 -12.75
N GLN A 358 -7.87 -34.66 -13.97
CA GLN A 358 -9.26 -34.35 -14.37
C GLN A 358 -10.31 -34.84 -13.36
N ARG A 359 -10.09 -35.99 -12.70
CA ARG A 359 -11.00 -36.54 -11.69
C ARG A 359 -11.00 -35.72 -10.38
N ALA A 360 -9.87 -35.17 -9.98
CA ALA A 360 -9.72 -34.40 -8.73
C ALA A 360 -9.88 -32.90 -8.93
N LEU A 361 -9.75 -32.41 -10.16
CA LEU A 361 -9.76 -30.99 -10.49
C LEU A 361 -11.04 -30.25 -10.04
N PRO A 362 -12.26 -30.77 -10.23
CA PRO A 362 -13.47 -30.09 -9.74
C PRO A 362 -13.44 -29.87 -8.22
N ALA A 363 -13.13 -30.92 -7.46
CA ALA A 363 -13.06 -30.84 -6.00
C ALA A 363 -11.95 -29.88 -5.52
N ALA A 364 -10.78 -29.92 -6.16
CA ALA A 364 -9.67 -29.01 -5.83
C ALA A 364 -10.03 -27.55 -6.13
N ARG A 365 -10.73 -27.27 -7.24
CA ARG A 365 -11.25 -25.94 -7.56
C ARG A 365 -12.30 -25.48 -6.53
N ASP A 366 -13.26 -26.34 -6.18
CA ASP A 366 -14.31 -26.01 -5.21
C ASP A 366 -13.71 -25.67 -3.85
N LEU A 367 -12.74 -26.48 -3.38
CA LEU A 367 -12.03 -26.22 -2.13
C LEU A 367 -11.28 -24.88 -2.18
N LEU A 368 -10.58 -24.59 -3.29
CA LEU A 368 -9.90 -23.30 -3.46
C LEU A 368 -10.90 -22.15 -3.51
N HIS A 369 -12.00 -22.27 -4.26
CA HIS A 369 -13.02 -21.23 -4.36
C HIS A 369 -13.65 -20.90 -3.00
N VAL A 370 -13.97 -21.92 -2.20
CA VAL A 370 -14.48 -21.72 -0.83
C VAL A 370 -13.45 -21.01 0.03
N ALA A 371 -12.18 -21.44 -0.02
CA ALA A 371 -11.10 -20.83 0.74
C ALA A 371 -10.92 -19.35 0.36
N LEU A 372 -10.87 -19.04 -0.95
CA LEU A 372 -10.74 -17.65 -1.44
C LEU A 372 -11.97 -16.80 -1.08
N ALA A 373 -13.18 -17.36 -1.13
CA ALA A 373 -14.40 -16.65 -0.74
C ALA A 373 -14.41 -16.28 0.76
N VAL A 374 -13.94 -17.20 1.62
CA VAL A 374 -13.82 -16.91 3.06
C VAL A 374 -12.77 -15.85 3.33
N ILE A 375 -11.60 -15.90 2.68
CA ILE A 375 -10.58 -14.86 2.80
C ILE A 375 -11.12 -13.51 2.32
N LEU A 376 -11.85 -13.49 1.20
CA LEU A 376 -12.49 -12.29 0.67
C LEU A 376 -13.45 -11.67 1.70
N GLY A 377 -14.32 -12.46 2.31
CA GLY A 377 -15.23 -12.00 3.36
C GLY A 377 -14.48 -11.42 4.55
N ILE A 378 -13.40 -12.08 4.99
CA ILE A 378 -12.55 -11.60 6.09
C ILE A 378 -11.88 -10.27 5.71
N ASN A 379 -11.33 -10.14 4.49
CA ASN A 379 -10.67 -8.91 4.04
C ASN A 379 -11.63 -7.73 3.95
N ILE A 380 -12.86 -7.97 3.45
CA ILE A 380 -13.90 -6.93 3.39
C ILE A 380 -14.29 -6.47 4.80
N CYS A 381 -14.54 -7.39 5.72
CA CYS A 381 -14.84 -7.06 7.11
C CYS A 381 -13.70 -6.29 7.76
N PHE A 382 -12.46 -6.71 7.52
CA PHE A 382 -11.27 -6.04 8.02
C PHE A 382 -11.16 -4.60 7.49
N ALA A 383 -11.32 -4.39 6.17
CA ALA A 383 -11.27 -3.07 5.56
C ALA A 383 -12.28 -2.11 6.21
N ASN A 384 -13.53 -2.55 6.33
CA ASN A 384 -14.59 -1.72 6.92
C ASN A 384 -14.37 -1.44 8.41
N ARG A 385 -13.79 -2.39 9.16
CA ARG A 385 -13.39 -2.18 10.56
C ARG A 385 -12.29 -1.13 10.68
N CYS A 386 -11.27 -1.19 9.83
CA CYS A 386 -10.21 -0.21 9.78
C CYS A 386 -10.73 1.20 9.51
N TYR A 387 -11.65 1.34 8.56
CA TYR A 387 -12.25 2.64 8.24
C TYR A 387 -13.18 3.15 9.34
N LEU A 388 -13.91 2.27 10.01
CA LEU A 388 -14.71 2.64 11.18
C LEU A 388 -13.81 3.17 12.31
N LYS A 389 -12.66 2.52 12.54
CA LYS A 389 -11.69 2.99 13.54
C LYS A 389 -11.18 4.38 13.17
N LEU A 390 -10.75 4.58 11.92
CA LEU A 390 -10.29 5.89 11.45
C LEU A 390 -11.35 6.98 11.59
N PHE A 391 -12.63 6.64 11.35
CA PHE A 391 -13.76 7.55 11.57
C PHE A 391 -13.87 7.96 13.04
N LEU A 392 -13.83 7.00 13.96
CA LEU A 392 -13.93 7.27 15.40
C LEU A 392 -12.73 8.08 15.92
N GLU A 393 -11.53 7.82 15.41
CA GLU A 393 -10.34 8.63 15.72
C GLU A 393 -10.50 10.07 15.24
N TYR A 394 -11.05 10.28 14.04
CA TYR A 394 -11.34 11.60 13.50
C TYR A 394 -12.36 12.36 14.37
N GLU A 395 -13.48 11.73 14.72
CA GLU A 395 -14.52 12.34 15.55
C GLU A 395 -13.98 12.73 16.93
N ASN A 396 -13.18 11.86 17.55
CA ASN A 396 -12.55 12.13 18.84
C ASN A 396 -11.54 13.28 18.76
N ALA A 397 -10.66 13.28 17.73
CA ALA A 397 -9.69 14.35 17.51
C ALA A 397 -10.38 15.70 17.25
N TYR A 398 -11.47 15.70 16.44
CA TYR A 398 -12.26 16.89 16.14
C TYR A 398 -12.91 17.47 17.41
N SER A 399 -13.51 16.62 18.23
CA SER A 399 -14.13 17.01 19.51
C SER A 399 -13.11 17.59 20.47
N LEU A 400 -11.95 16.95 20.62
CA LEU A 400 -10.87 17.45 21.48
C LEU A 400 -10.33 18.79 20.99
N ALA A 401 -9.98 18.89 19.70
CA ALA A 401 -9.41 20.10 19.13
C ALA A 401 -10.37 21.30 19.27
N THR A 402 -11.68 21.09 19.05
CA THR A 402 -12.71 22.11 19.26
C THR A 402 -12.75 22.57 20.72
N THR A 403 -12.70 21.63 21.68
CA THR A 403 -12.69 21.91 23.10
C THR A 403 -11.43 22.67 23.50
N LEU A 404 -10.26 22.23 23.04
CA LEU A 404 -8.98 22.90 23.31
C LEU A 404 -8.96 24.35 22.81
N VAL A 405 -9.38 24.57 21.56
CA VAL A 405 -9.45 25.91 20.96
C VAL A 405 -10.33 26.83 21.83
N THR A 406 -11.48 26.34 22.28
CA THR A 406 -12.41 27.11 23.13
C THR A 406 -11.79 27.41 24.47
N GLN A 407 -11.18 26.44 25.14
CA GLN A 407 -10.55 26.60 26.44
C GLN A 407 -9.34 27.52 26.38
N ILE A 408 -8.47 27.38 25.38
CA ILE A 408 -7.29 28.24 25.21
C ILE A 408 -7.72 29.71 24.99
N ARG A 409 -8.72 29.94 24.12
CA ARG A 409 -9.26 31.30 23.89
C ARG A 409 -9.93 31.89 25.10
N SER A 410 -10.35 31.07 26.06
CA SER A 410 -10.97 31.51 27.34
C SER A 410 -9.95 31.81 28.42
N VAL A 411 -8.66 31.59 28.21
CA VAL A 411 -7.60 31.91 29.17
C VAL A 411 -7.56 33.42 29.38
N PRO A 412 -7.59 33.91 30.63
CA PRO A 412 -7.54 35.34 30.92
C PRO A 412 -6.34 36.04 30.27
N GLY A 413 -6.62 37.08 29.49
CA GLY A 413 -5.58 37.83 28.77
C GLY A 413 -5.07 37.17 27.49
N TYR A 414 -5.73 36.12 26.96
CA TYR A 414 -5.40 35.51 25.66
C TYR A 414 -5.34 36.57 24.55
N LYS A 415 -4.32 36.45 23.71
CA LYS A 415 -4.15 37.25 22.51
C LYS A 415 -3.87 36.30 21.33
N PRO A 416 -4.30 36.61 20.10
CA PRO A 416 -4.06 35.74 18.93
C PRO A 416 -2.57 35.48 18.66
N GLU A 417 -1.68 36.37 19.10
CA GLU A 417 -0.23 36.28 18.92
C GLU A 417 0.44 35.39 19.97
N ASP A 418 -0.28 35.02 21.04
CA ASP A 418 0.27 34.19 22.11
C ASP A 418 0.73 32.83 21.52
N LYS A 419 1.96 32.46 21.90
CA LYS A 419 2.53 31.15 21.57
C LYS A 419 1.83 30.08 22.39
N ILE A 420 1.37 29.03 21.74
CA ILE A 420 0.65 27.92 22.39
C ILE A 420 1.51 26.67 22.27
N VAL A 421 1.76 26.04 23.42
CA VAL A 421 2.54 24.79 23.49
C VAL A 421 1.68 23.69 24.06
N LEU A 422 1.53 22.62 23.31
CA LEU A 422 0.84 21.39 23.70
C LEU A 422 1.90 20.34 24.02
N PHE A 423 1.95 19.79 25.22
CA PHE A 423 2.96 18.78 25.54
C PHE A 423 2.50 17.77 26.60
N PRO A 424 2.82 16.46 26.40
CA PRO A 424 3.15 15.91 25.08
C PRO A 424 2.07 16.21 24.06
N ALA A 425 2.26 15.90 22.78
CA ALA A 425 1.20 16.11 21.80
C ALA A 425 -0.12 15.49 22.30
N ALA A 426 -1.24 16.16 22.06
CA ALA A 426 -2.54 15.75 22.60
C ALA A 426 -2.88 14.28 22.25
N GLY A 427 -2.54 13.86 21.06
CA GLY A 427 -2.72 12.51 20.61
C GLY A 427 -1.79 11.48 21.27
N ASP A 428 -0.58 11.87 21.67
CA ASP A 428 0.37 10.98 22.34
C ASP A 428 -0.02 10.72 23.81
N ALA A 429 -0.69 11.70 24.43
CA ALA A 429 -1.12 11.61 25.83
C ALA A 429 -2.50 10.97 26.01
N LEU A 430 -3.39 11.21 25.07
CA LEU A 430 -4.77 10.79 25.15
C LEU A 430 -5.01 9.67 24.15
N HIS A 431 -5.12 8.45 24.62
CA HIS A 431 -5.48 7.30 23.77
C HIS A 431 -6.97 7.41 23.37
N PHE A 432 -7.21 8.05 22.22
CA PHE A 432 -8.57 8.26 21.70
C PHE A 432 -9.18 7.05 21.02
N ALA A 433 -8.36 6.06 20.67
CA ALA A 433 -8.89 4.86 20.05
C ALA A 433 -9.83 4.15 21.03
N PRO A 434 -11.14 4.05 20.73
CA PRO A 434 -12.00 3.20 21.53
C PRO A 434 -11.39 1.79 21.52
N GLU A 435 -11.28 1.18 22.70
CA GLU A 435 -10.89 -0.23 22.80
C GLU A 435 -11.92 -1.07 22.03
N PHE A 436 -11.60 -1.43 20.81
CA PHE A 436 -12.38 -2.42 20.05
C PHE A 436 -12.11 -3.81 20.60
N GLY A 437 -12.46 -4.04 21.86
CA GLY A 437 -12.72 -5.33 22.47
C GLY A 437 -11.55 -6.29 22.64
N SER A 438 -10.40 -6.14 21.98
CA SER A 438 -9.26 -7.03 22.18
C SER A 438 -7.91 -6.33 21.92
N LYS A 439 -6.88 -6.74 22.70
CA LYS A 439 -5.48 -6.33 22.46
C LYS A 439 -5.01 -6.64 21.02
N GLU A 440 -5.69 -7.55 20.31
CA GLU A 440 -5.37 -7.92 18.92
C GLU A 440 -5.76 -6.82 17.93
N GLU A 441 -6.65 -5.91 18.29
CA GLU A 441 -7.13 -4.81 17.45
C GLU A 441 -6.32 -3.51 17.63
N ALA A 442 -5.56 -3.39 18.72
CA ALA A 442 -4.62 -2.29 18.93
C ALA A 442 -3.37 -2.37 18.03
N GLU A 443 -3.18 -3.49 17.33
CA GLU A 443 -1.96 -3.79 16.56
C GLU A 443 -2.03 -3.37 15.07
N HIS A 444 -2.99 -2.53 14.69
CA HIS A 444 -3.18 -2.10 13.28
C HIS A 444 -2.35 -0.87 12.86
N ASP A 445 -1.27 -0.54 13.58
CA ASP A 445 -0.38 0.60 13.36
C ASP A 445 0.18 0.68 11.92
N LEU A 446 0.32 -0.46 11.28
CA LEU A 446 0.96 -0.56 9.96
C LEU A 446 0.04 -0.16 8.78
N MET A 447 -1.22 0.25 9.06
CA MET A 447 -2.18 0.62 8.03
C MET A 447 -2.38 2.14 7.87
N GLY A 448 -1.65 2.95 8.62
CA GLY A 448 -1.90 4.39 8.68
C GLY A 448 -3.19 4.76 9.41
N ILE A 449 -3.73 3.85 10.25
CA ILE A 449 -5.00 4.00 10.97
C ILE A 449 -4.76 4.34 12.44
N GLN A 450 -3.63 3.94 12.98
CA GLN A 450 -3.30 4.07 14.40
C GLN A 450 -2.42 5.27 14.72
N VAL A 451 -1.90 5.95 13.71
CA VAL A 451 -1.18 7.18 13.97
C VAL A 451 -2.21 8.22 14.39
N GLN A 452 -2.10 8.65 15.63
CA GLN A 452 -2.98 9.64 16.23
C GLN A 452 -3.01 10.90 15.37
N LEU A 453 -4.18 11.49 15.21
CA LEU A 453 -4.37 12.62 14.29
C LEU A 453 -3.83 13.94 14.86
N LEU A 454 -3.67 14.05 16.19
CA LEU A 454 -3.13 15.22 16.89
C LEU A 454 -1.72 14.92 17.41
N THR A 455 -0.78 14.78 16.52
CA THR A 455 0.64 14.61 16.83
C THR A 455 1.38 15.95 16.82
N GLY A 456 2.57 16.02 17.39
CA GLY A 456 3.35 17.25 17.46
C GLY A 456 3.66 17.93 16.11
N TYR A 457 3.42 17.25 14.97
CA TYR A 457 3.57 17.84 13.63
C TYR A 457 2.24 18.07 12.89
N THR A 458 1.11 17.54 13.39
CA THR A 458 -0.20 17.67 12.74
C THR A 458 -1.16 18.59 13.49
N GLU A 459 -0.94 18.88 14.76
CA GLU A 459 -1.85 19.66 15.62
C GLU A 459 -2.18 21.03 15.02
N ALA A 460 -1.16 21.77 14.60
CA ALA A 460 -1.34 23.10 14.00
C ALA A 460 -2.16 23.03 12.72
N ASP A 461 -1.83 22.09 11.83
CA ASP A 461 -2.55 21.87 10.58
C ASP A 461 -3.98 21.40 10.81
N PHE A 462 -4.22 20.52 11.80
CA PHE A 462 -5.56 20.04 12.14
C PHE A 462 -6.43 21.18 12.67
N ILE A 463 -5.92 21.95 13.62
CA ILE A 463 -6.64 23.08 14.21
C ILE A 463 -6.94 24.14 13.14
N SER A 464 -5.95 24.48 12.31
CA SER A 464 -6.14 25.48 11.27
C SER A 464 -7.10 25.02 10.16
N ARG A 465 -6.90 23.81 9.62
CA ARG A 465 -7.61 23.35 8.41
C ARG A 465 -8.96 22.69 8.68
N TYR A 466 -9.09 21.97 9.81
CA TYR A 466 -10.33 21.24 10.14
C TYR A 466 -11.21 21.98 11.14
N ILE A 467 -10.62 22.70 12.12
CA ILE A 467 -11.39 23.50 13.06
C ILE A 467 -11.60 24.93 12.54
N GLY A 468 -10.76 25.40 11.61
CA GLY A 468 -10.80 26.75 11.07
C GLY A 468 -10.34 27.80 12.07
N ALA A 469 -9.48 27.44 13.01
CA ALA A 469 -8.96 28.32 14.04
C ALA A 469 -7.47 28.60 13.78
N GLU A 470 -7.14 29.86 13.47
CA GLU A 470 -5.76 30.29 13.42
C GLU A 470 -5.24 30.47 14.85
N MET A 471 -4.19 29.75 15.21
CA MET A 471 -3.52 29.76 16.49
C MET A 471 -2.01 29.60 16.29
N ASN A 472 -1.21 30.31 17.10
CA ASN A 472 0.25 30.24 17.03
C ASN A 472 0.75 29.01 17.84
N ILE A 473 0.56 27.80 17.29
CA ILE A 473 1.01 26.55 17.93
C ILE A 473 2.49 26.37 17.62
N ALA A 474 3.32 26.43 18.67
CA ALA A 474 4.75 26.23 18.61
C ALA A 474 5.13 24.79 18.99
N SER A 475 6.20 24.28 18.41
CA SER A 475 6.74 23.00 18.83
C SER A 475 7.28 23.08 20.27
N PHE A 476 7.12 22.01 21.04
CA PHE A 476 7.66 21.97 22.40
C PHE A 476 9.18 22.24 22.43
N LYS A 477 9.94 21.75 21.44
CA LYS A 477 11.38 21.98 21.35
C LYS A 477 11.78 23.46 21.27
N GLU A 478 10.94 24.28 20.63
CA GLU A 478 11.18 25.72 20.49
C GLU A 478 10.86 26.49 21.77
N ALA A 479 9.91 25.99 22.55
CA ALA A 479 9.41 26.66 23.74
C ALA A 479 9.84 26.02 25.08
N MET A 480 10.52 24.88 25.05
CA MET A 480 10.91 24.13 26.26
C MET A 480 11.76 24.94 27.24
N TYR A 481 12.56 25.88 26.76
CA TYR A 481 13.39 26.75 27.60
C TYR A 481 12.59 27.87 28.26
N GLU A 482 11.39 28.16 27.77
CA GLU A 482 10.49 29.17 28.31
C GLU A 482 9.58 28.60 29.43
N ILE A 483 9.46 27.25 29.51
CA ILE A 483 8.66 26.52 30.49
C ILE A 483 9.56 26.07 31.63
N THR A 484 9.37 26.65 32.83
CA THR A 484 10.17 26.29 34.00
C THR A 484 9.68 25.00 34.66
N ASP A 485 10.56 24.31 35.40
CA ASP A 485 10.19 23.12 36.19
C ASP A 485 9.07 23.47 37.19
N ARG A 486 9.12 24.65 37.78
CA ARG A 486 8.10 25.13 38.69
C ARG A 486 6.73 25.29 38.07
N ASP A 487 6.66 25.71 36.79
CA ASP A 487 5.39 25.85 36.08
C ASP A 487 4.84 24.48 35.76
N TRP A 488 5.72 23.57 35.33
CA TRP A 488 5.35 22.18 35.05
C TRP A 488 4.78 21.44 36.26
N ASP A 489 5.47 21.51 37.40
CA ASP A 489 5.08 20.79 38.64
C ASP A 489 3.80 21.34 39.28
N ARG A 490 3.48 22.61 39.03
CA ARG A 490 2.28 23.27 39.60
C ARG A 490 1.02 23.10 38.78
N MET A 491 1.13 22.64 37.55
CA MET A 491 -0.01 22.45 36.67
C MET A 491 -0.54 21.02 36.75
N PRO A 492 -1.85 20.82 36.95
CA PRO A 492 -2.45 19.50 36.81
C PRO A 492 -2.44 19.07 35.35
N VAL A 493 -2.61 17.76 35.11
CA VAL A 493 -2.72 17.19 33.79
C VAL A 493 -4.14 17.39 33.23
N TYR A 494 -4.24 17.71 31.96
CA TYR A 494 -5.51 17.81 31.23
C TYR A 494 -6.36 16.54 31.42
N PRO A 495 -7.69 16.62 31.63
CA PRO A 495 -8.55 17.80 31.49
C PRO A 495 -8.84 18.56 32.80
N ILE A 496 -8.04 18.42 33.84
CA ILE A 496 -8.27 19.07 35.14
C ILE A 496 -8.14 20.59 35.00
N ASP A 497 -9.00 21.33 35.72
CA ASP A 497 -8.94 22.79 35.73
C ASP A 497 -7.55 23.28 36.13
N GLY A 498 -7.03 24.26 35.40
CA GLY A 498 -5.65 24.75 35.56
C GLY A 498 -4.59 24.03 34.73
N SER A 499 -4.95 22.99 33.93
CA SER A 499 -4.06 22.30 33.00
C SER A 499 -3.73 23.11 31.73
N ILE A 500 -4.49 24.18 31.48
CA ILE A 500 -4.26 25.19 30.45
C ILE A 500 -3.97 26.52 31.17
N ARG A 501 -2.76 27.02 31.00
CA ARG A 501 -2.34 28.20 31.74
C ARG A 501 -1.47 29.13 30.89
N ARG A 502 -1.68 30.44 31.07
CA ARG A 502 -0.72 31.45 30.63
C ARG A 502 0.44 31.48 31.63
N ILE A 503 1.64 31.12 31.15
CA ILE A 503 2.84 31.00 31.99
C ILE A 503 3.55 32.35 32.03
N ASP A 504 3.68 33.01 30.89
CA ASP A 504 4.35 34.30 30.74
C ASP A 504 3.60 35.20 29.75
N ASP A 505 4.04 36.45 29.59
CA ASP A 505 3.43 37.37 28.64
C ASP A 505 3.70 36.85 27.20
N GLY A 506 2.68 36.21 26.63
CA GLY A 506 2.75 35.65 25.27
C GLY A 506 2.93 34.14 25.18
N LEU A 507 2.93 33.38 26.30
CA LEU A 507 3.04 31.92 26.28
C LEU A 507 1.89 31.24 27.03
N ILE A 508 1.16 30.37 26.36
CA ILE A 508 0.14 29.47 26.94
C ILE A 508 0.61 28.04 26.83
N PHE A 509 0.63 27.34 27.96
CA PHE A 509 1.01 25.91 28.02
C PHE A 509 -0.20 25.05 28.35
N VAL A 510 -0.32 23.92 27.62
CA VAL A 510 -1.32 22.87 27.85
C VAL A 510 -0.57 21.61 28.25
N LYS A 511 -0.77 21.16 29.49
CA LYS A 511 -0.10 19.99 30.05
C LYS A 511 -0.97 18.73 29.86
N PHE A 512 -0.57 17.80 28.98
CA PHE A 512 -1.30 16.56 28.76
C PHE A 512 -0.77 15.35 29.52
N ALA A 513 0.45 15.38 30.02
CA ALA A 513 1.00 14.33 30.86
C ALA A 513 1.98 14.86 31.88
N GLU A 514 2.33 14.04 32.86
CA GLU A 514 3.44 14.35 33.75
C GLU A 514 4.77 14.32 32.99
N ARG A 515 5.78 14.96 33.56
CA ARG A 515 7.12 15.00 32.95
C ARG A 515 7.65 13.58 32.82
N PRO A 516 8.19 13.18 31.67
CA PRO A 516 8.88 11.89 31.56
C PRO A 516 10.01 11.82 32.58
N GLU A 517 10.10 10.75 33.33
CA GLU A 517 11.29 10.47 34.14
C GLU A 517 12.51 10.34 33.22
N GLU A 518 13.59 11.07 33.52
CA GLU A 518 14.83 11.06 32.71
C GLU A 518 15.50 9.68 32.63
#